data_09c4c63317285ddab01e3320dd7f1869
#
_entry.id   09c4c63317285ddab01e3320dd7f1869
#
_cell.length_a   1.000
_cell.length_b   1.000
_cell.length_c   1.000
_cell.angle_alpha   90.00
_cell.angle_beta   90.00
_cell.angle_gamma   90.00
#
_symmetry.space_group_name_H-M   'P 1'
#
loop_
_entity.id
_entity.type
_entity.pdbx_description
1 polymer ?
#
loop_
_entity_poly.entity_id
_entity_poly.type
_entity_poly.pdbx_seq_one_letter_code
_entity_poly.pdbx_strand_id
1 'polypeptide(L)'
;KIEKADVLAFMEPVTASAVPEAQEAERIKMKGLRKAVADNMLESAKSIPHVTLTSDVDMTKVIDMRKALLPIVESQTGYRLSFTEIIVKTVAHTLESQPRVNASLDGDEIVINKDVNIGLAVAVEDGLIVPSVKQANKKGLAELTETSKTLGKKARENKLKPVEMQGSTFTITNLGM
;
A
#
# COMPACT_ATOMS: atom_id res chain seq x y z
N LYS A 1 -4.85 46.98 48.82
CA LYS A 1 -6.28 47.04 49.13
C LYS A 1 -7.03 47.02 47.85
N ILE A 2 -7.85 46.00 47.62
CA ILE A 2 -8.72 45.89 46.42
C ILE A 2 -9.89 46.84 46.67
N GLU A 3 -10.08 47.77 45.74
CA GLU A 3 -11.17 48.74 45.84
C GLU A 3 -12.39 48.26 45.03
N LYS A 4 -13.59 48.78 45.37
CA LYS A 4 -14.85 48.41 44.73
C LYS A 4 -14.82 48.69 43.23
N ALA A 5 -14.02 49.67 42.78
CA ALA A 5 -13.80 49.99 41.37
C ALA A 5 -13.07 48.87 40.61
N ASP A 6 -12.10 48.20 41.28
CA ASP A 6 -11.34 47.08 40.64
C ASP A 6 -12.24 45.86 40.38
N VAL A 7 -13.21 45.65 41.29
CA VAL A 7 -14.18 44.54 41.14
C VAL A 7 -15.20 44.84 40.05
N LEU A 8 -15.65 46.08 39.92
CA LEU A 8 -16.59 46.48 38.86
C LEU A 8 -15.95 46.45 37.47
N ALA A 9 -14.69 46.84 37.34
CA ALA A 9 -13.95 46.72 36.09
C ALA A 9 -13.77 45.25 35.62
N PHE A 10 -13.71 44.32 36.58
CA PHE A 10 -13.64 42.88 36.28
C PHE A 10 -15.01 42.25 35.92
N MET A 11 -16.09 42.96 36.26
CA MET A 11 -17.48 42.53 35.97
C MET A 11 -18.05 43.16 34.68
N GLU A 12 -17.29 44.06 34.01
CA GLU A 12 -17.72 44.48 32.68
C GLU A 12 -17.79 43.25 31.77
N PRO A 13 -18.95 43.01 31.06
CA PRO A 13 -19.04 41.88 30.18
C PRO A 13 -17.95 42.04 29.13
N VAL A 14 -17.00 41.10 29.09
CA VAL A 14 -16.07 40.95 27.97
C VAL A 14 -16.98 40.87 26.74
N THR A 15 -17.05 41.96 25.97
CA THR A 15 -17.71 41.92 24.67
C THR A 15 -17.09 40.76 23.94
N ALA A 16 -17.86 39.67 23.79
CA ALA A 16 -17.43 38.50 23.09
C ALA A 16 -16.90 38.96 21.73
N SER A 17 -15.59 38.93 21.58
CA SER A 17 -14.94 39.15 20.29
C SER A 17 -15.67 38.25 19.30
N ALA A 18 -16.27 38.83 18.28
CA ALA A 18 -17.05 38.08 17.31
C ALA A 18 -16.24 36.86 16.88
N VAL A 19 -16.72 35.67 17.24
CA VAL A 19 -16.16 34.42 16.77
C VAL A 19 -16.19 34.55 15.24
N PRO A 20 -15.06 34.45 14.54
CA PRO A 20 -15.08 34.55 13.08
C PRO A 20 -16.13 33.58 12.56
N GLU A 21 -17.07 34.06 11.73
CA GLU A 21 -18.04 33.20 11.07
C GLU A 21 -17.27 32.06 10.43
N ALA A 22 -17.53 30.83 10.90
CA ALA A 22 -16.89 29.64 10.38
C ALA A 22 -17.25 29.58 8.89
N GLN A 23 -16.23 29.68 8.02
CA GLN A 23 -16.42 29.51 6.59
C GLN A 23 -17.12 28.17 6.37
N GLU A 24 -18.20 28.16 5.60
CA GLU A 24 -18.91 26.90 5.26
C GLU A 24 -17.93 25.93 4.63
N ALA A 25 -17.77 24.74 5.24
CA ALA A 25 -16.88 23.71 4.74
C ALA A 25 -17.41 23.17 3.40
N GLU A 26 -16.55 23.10 2.39
CA GLU A 26 -16.87 22.48 1.10
C GLU A 26 -17.19 20.99 1.31
N ARG A 27 -18.32 20.53 0.76
CA ARG A 27 -18.76 19.13 0.86
C ARG A 27 -18.62 18.43 -0.48
N ILE A 28 -17.66 17.50 -0.59
CA ILE A 28 -17.41 16.72 -1.80
C ILE A 28 -17.95 15.30 -1.60
N LYS A 29 -18.88 14.88 -2.45
CA LYS A 29 -19.45 13.54 -2.42
C LYS A 29 -18.46 12.52 -2.98
N MET A 30 -18.09 11.52 -2.17
CA MET A 30 -17.26 10.40 -2.63
C MET A 30 -17.99 9.59 -3.70
N LYS A 31 -17.31 9.31 -4.84
CA LYS A 31 -17.82 8.51 -5.96
C LYS A 31 -16.72 7.62 -6.54
N GLY A 32 -17.11 6.62 -7.33
CA GLY A 32 -16.20 5.77 -8.09
C GLY A 32 -15.16 5.05 -7.23
N LEU A 33 -13.92 5.03 -7.69
CA LEU A 33 -12.80 4.33 -7.04
C LEU A 33 -12.59 4.76 -5.58
N ARG A 34 -12.66 6.07 -5.29
CA ARG A 34 -12.48 6.59 -3.92
C ARG A 34 -13.51 6.04 -2.94
N LYS A 35 -14.78 5.91 -3.38
CA LYS A 35 -15.82 5.31 -2.54
C LYS A 35 -15.54 3.81 -2.32
N ALA A 36 -15.20 3.07 -3.38
CA ALA A 36 -14.89 1.64 -3.26
C ALA A 36 -13.69 1.38 -2.33
N VAL A 37 -12.63 2.19 -2.42
CA VAL A 37 -11.47 2.10 -1.50
C VAL A 37 -11.90 2.38 -0.06
N ALA A 38 -12.71 3.40 0.19
CA ALA A 38 -13.19 3.74 1.53
C ALA A 38 -14.03 2.60 2.13
N ASP A 39 -14.96 2.05 1.34
CA ASP A 39 -15.83 0.95 1.78
C ASP A 39 -14.99 -0.31 2.10
N ASN A 40 -14.03 -0.69 1.24
CA ASN A 40 -13.15 -1.84 1.46
C ASN A 40 -12.23 -1.66 2.68
N MET A 41 -11.67 -0.46 2.88
CA MET A 41 -10.81 -0.20 4.04
C MET A 41 -11.62 -0.20 5.34
N LEU A 42 -12.84 0.32 5.32
CA LEU A 42 -13.73 0.28 6.47
C LEU A 42 -14.11 -1.16 6.85
N GLU A 43 -14.45 -1.98 5.86
CA GLU A 43 -14.76 -3.40 6.05
C GLU A 43 -13.55 -4.16 6.62
N SER A 44 -12.37 -3.97 6.01
CA SER A 44 -11.11 -4.57 6.49
C SER A 44 -10.81 -4.17 7.95
N ALA A 45 -10.95 -2.89 8.29
CA ALA A 45 -10.68 -2.41 9.64
C ALA A 45 -11.66 -2.95 10.69
N LYS A 46 -12.90 -3.27 10.29
CA LYS A 46 -13.94 -3.80 11.19
C LYS A 46 -13.88 -5.32 11.36
N SER A 47 -13.55 -6.05 10.29
CA SER A 47 -13.66 -7.51 10.25
C SER A 47 -12.34 -8.22 10.51
N ILE A 48 -11.18 -7.57 10.29
CA ILE A 48 -9.86 -8.20 10.38
C ILE A 48 -9.05 -7.62 11.55
N PRO A 49 -8.65 -8.43 12.55
CA PRO A 49 -7.73 -7.98 13.60
C PRO A 49 -6.33 -7.78 13.01
N HIS A 50 -5.88 -6.54 12.93
CA HIS A 50 -4.57 -6.19 12.39
C HIS A 50 -3.45 -6.36 13.43
N VAL A 51 -2.34 -6.98 13.01
CA VAL A 51 -1.10 -7.08 13.80
C VAL A 51 0.02 -6.44 12.99
N THR A 52 0.72 -5.50 13.60
CA THR A 52 1.87 -4.82 12.98
C THR A 52 3.18 -5.32 13.58
N LEU A 53 4.08 -5.78 12.73
CA LEU A 53 5.44 -6.16 13.09
C LEU A 53 6.43 -5.25 12.35
N THR A 54 7.46 -4.79 13.04
CA THR A 54 8.52 -3.96 12.46
C THR A 54 9.86 -4.66 12.65
N SER A 55 10.69 -4.65 11.59
CA SER A 55 12.02 -5.24 11.60
C SER A 55 12.97 -4.45 10.72
N ASP A 56 14.22 -4.34 11.16
CA ASP A 56 15.31 -3.78 10.38
C ASP A 56 16.02 -4.89 9.60
N VAL A 57 16.40 -4.61 8.35
CA VAL A 57 17.06 -5.58 7.47
C VAL A 57 18.33 -4.96 6.87
N ASP A 58 19.48 -5.64 7.05
CA ASP A 58 20.72 -5.28 6.37
C ASP A 58 20.64 -5.61 4.87
N MET A 59 20.66 -4.57 4.05
CA MET A 59 20.54 -4.68 2.60
C MET A 59 21.88 -4.69 1.87
N THR A 60 23.03 -4.69 2.56
CA THR A 60 24.36 -4.57 1.96
C THR A 60 24.59 -5.60 0.85
N LYS A 61 24.36 -6.88 1.13
CA LYS A 61 24.52 -7.96 0.13
C LYS A 61 23.52 -7.86 -1.01
N VAL A 62 22.31 -7.36 -0.73
CA VAL A 62 21.26 -7.16 -1.75
C VAL A 62 21.62 -6.03 -2.70
N ILE A 63 22.25 -4.97 -2.19
CA ILE A 63 22.78 -3.87 -3.01
C ILE A 63 23.84 -4.38 -3.99
N ASP A 64 24.81 -5.18 -3.51
CA ASP A 64 25.87 -5.73 -4.34
C ASP A 64 25.34 -6.71 -5.38
N MET A 65 24.44 -7.61 -4.98
CA MET A 65 23.74 -8.52 -5.88
C MET A 65 22.98 -7.75 -6.96
N ARG A 66 22.24 -6.71 -6.59
CA ARG A 66 21.51 -5.88 -7.55
C ARG A 66 22.47 -5.21 -8.55
N LYS A 67 23.60 -4.65 -8.11
CA LYS A 67 24.60 -4.05 -9.00
C LYS A 67 25.11 -5.06 -10.02
N ALA A 68 25.40 -6.29 -9.60
CA ALA A 68 25.91 -7.34 -10.49
C ALA A 68 24.84 -7.81 -11.50
N LEU A 69 23.57 -7.95 -11.07
CA LEU A 69 22.50 -8.48 -11.89
C LEU A 69 21.82 -7.44 -12.80
N LEU A 70 21.91 -6.15 -12.45
CA LEU A 70 21.23 -5.08 -13.18
C LEU A 70 21.55 -5.07 -14.69
N PRO A 71 22.81 -5.08 -15.15
CA PRO A 71 23.11 -5.07 -16.59
C PRO A 71 22.61 -6.34 -17.30
N ILE A 72 22.61 -7.47 -16.62
CA ILE A 72 22.14 -8.74 -17.17
C ILE A 72 20.62 -8.70 -17.38
N VAL A 73 19.87 -8.30 -16.36
CA VAL A 73 18.40 -8.21 -16.44
C VAL A 73 17.97 -7.14 -17.45
N GLU A 74 18.65 -5.99 -17.48
CA GLU A 74 18.36 -4.89 -18.40
C GLU A 74 18.60 -5.32 -19.87
N SER A 75 19.67 -6.09 -20.15
CA SER A 75 19.92 -6.62 -21.50
C SER A 75 18.88 -7.65 -21.95
N GLN A 76 18.32 -8.42 -21.03
CA GLN A 76 17.33 -9.46 -21.34
C GLN A 76 15.90 -8.92 -21.49
N THR A 77 15.54 -7.89 -20.73
CA THR A 77 14.14 -7.45 -20.58
C THR A 77 13.89 -6.03 -21.08
N GLY A 78 14.93 -5.24 -21.26
CA GLY A 78 14.84 -3.79 -21.51
C GLY A 78 14.42 -2.96 -20.27
N TYR A 79 14.26 -3.61 -19.10
CA TYR A 79 13.87 -2.97 -17.85
C TYR A 79 14.97 -3.06 -16.80
N ARG A 80 15.11 -2.00 -16.01
CA ARG A 80 16.08 -1.96 -14.89
C ARG A 80 15.55 -2.71 -13.68
N LEU A 81 16.33 -3.64 -13.17
CA LEU A 81 16.06 -4.35 -11.92
C LEU A 81 16.02 -3.36 -10.75
N SER A 82 14.93 -3.37 -9.94
CA SER A 82 14.82 -2.60 -8.70
C SER A 82 14.87 -3.50 -7.47
N PHE A 83 14.98 -2.90 -6.29
CA PHE A 83 14.89 -3.66 -5.03
C PHE A 83 13.53 -4.33 -4.86
N THR A 84 12.47 -3.75 -5.40
CA THR A 84 11.12 -4.30 -5.32
C THR A 84 11.06 -5.71 -5.90
N GLU A 85 11.61 -5.97 -7.08
CA GLU A 85 11.57 -7.29 -7.70
C GLU A 85 12.41 -8.32 -6.91
N ILE A 86 13.51 -7.89 -6.29
CA ILE A 86 14.31 -8.75 -5.41
C ILE A 86 13.51 -9.12 -4.17
N ILE A 87 12.84 -8.14 -3.55
CA ILE A 87 11.96 -8.38 -2.39
C ILE A 87 10.81 -9.29 -2.78
N VAL A 88 10.16 -9.06 -3.93
CA VAL A 88 9.09 -9.94 -4.44
C VAL A 88 9.58 -11.38 -4.58
N LYS A 89 10.77 -11.59 -5.15
CA LYS A 89 11.35 -12.95 -5.28
C LYS A 89 11.62 -13.59 -3.93
N THR A 90 12.19 -12.84 -3.00
CA THR A 90 12.49 -13.33 -1.65
C THR A 90 11.21 -13.68 -0.90
N VAL A 91 10.22 -12.79 -0.90
CA VAL A 91 8.92 -13.03 -0.25
C VAL A 91 8.21 -14.23 -0.89
N ALA A 92 8.18 -14.30 -2.22
CA ALA A 92 7.54 -15.41 -2.91
C ALA A 92 8.17 -16.78 -2.56
N HIS A 93 9.49 -16.84 -2.46
CA HIS A 93 10.20 -18.04 -2.02
C HIS A 93 9.92 -18.39 -0.55
N THR A 94 9.86 -17.37 0.32
CA THR A 94 9.54 -17.56 1.75
C THR A 94 8.11 -18.06 1.92
N LEU A 95 7.14 -17.52 1.19
CA LEU A 95 5.74 -17.97 1.25
C LEU A 95 5.57 -19.42 0.78
N GLU A 96 6.36 -19.87 -0.17
CA GLU A 96 6.38 -21.29 -0.59
C GLU A 96 6.83 -22.21 0.54
N SER A 97 7.84 -21.79 1.33
CA SER A 97 8.34 -22.53 2.48
C SER A 97 7.50 -22.37 3.76
N GLN A 98 6.64 -21.33 3.81
CA GLN A 98 5.79 -20.99 4.95
C GLN A 98 4.31 -20.90 4.53
N PRO A 99 3.66 -21.99 4.10
CA PRO A 99 2.32 -21.95 3.49
C PRO A 99 1.24 -21.39 4.43
N ARG A 100 1.43 -21.47 5.75
CA ARG A 100 0.48 -20.89 6.72
C ARG A 100 0.44 -19.35 6.67
N VAL A 101 1.47 -18.69 6.16
CA VAL A 101 1.50 -17.24 5.92
C VAL A 101 0.82 -16.89 4.60
N ASN A 102 0.79 -17.83 3.64
CA ASN A 102 0.09 -17.68 2.37
C ASN A 102 -1.35 -18.22 2.46
N ALA A 103 -2.08 -17.79 3.48
CA ALA A 103 -3.43 -18.26 3.78
C ALA A 103 -4.43 -17.10 3.84
N SER A 104 -5.68 -17.39 3.59
CA SER A 104 -6.80 -16.46 3.67
C SER A 104 -7.89 -17.04 4.57
N LEU A 105 -8.71 -16.20 5.17
CA LEU A 105 -9.92 -16.59 5.89
C LEU A 105 -11.10 -16.52 4.93
N ASP A 106 -11.88 -17.58 4.86
CA ASP A 106 -13.14 -17.65 4.12
C ASP A 106 -14.24 -18.18 5.05
N GLY A 107 -15.11 -17.30 5.54
CA GLY A 107 -16.00 -17.62 6.64
C GLY A 107 -15.24 -18.10 7.87
N ASP A 108 -15.49 -19.35 8.30
CA ASP A 108 -14.83 -20.00 9.42
C ASP A 108 -13.67 -20.94 9.00
N GLU A 109 -13.27 -20.90 7.71
CA GLU A 109 -12.26 -21.78 7.15
C GLU A 109 -10.97 -21.03 6.84
N ILE A 110 -9.82 -21.63 7.19
CA ILE A 110 -8.50 -21.15 6.77
C ILE A 110 -8.13 -21.83 5.45
N VAL A 111 -8.10 -21.05 4.38
CA VAL A 111 -7.73 -21.50 3.05
C VAL A 111 -6.23 -21.28 2.83
N ILE A 112 -5.45 -22.37 2.75
CA ILE A 112 -4.03 -22.32 2.42
C ILE A 112 -3.88 -22.26 0.90
N ASN A 113 -3.40 -21.12 0.39
CA ASN A 113 -3.24 -20.92 -1.04
C ASN A 113 -2.05 -21.73 -1.57
N LYS A 114 -2.26 -22.48 -2.65
CA LYS A 114 -1.19 -23.28 -3.32
C LYS A 114 -0.32 -22.42 -4.21
N ASP A 115 -0.90 -21.44 -4.88
CA ASP A 115 -0.17 -20.47 -5.69
C ASP A 115 0.33 -19.30 -4.84
N VAL A 116 1.50 -18.76 -5.19
CA VAL A 116 2.05 -17.56 -4.59
C VAL A 116 1.87 -16.41 -5.59
N ASN A 117 0.82 -15.64 -5.39
CA ASN A 117 0.46 -14.51 -6.24
C ASN A 117 0.69 -13.21 -5.46
N ILE A 118 1.66 -12.41 -5.89
CA ILE A 118 2.04 -11.18 -5.18
C ILE A 118 1.34 -9.97 -5.78
N GLY A 119 0.49 -9.33 -4.99
CA GLY A 119 -0.05 -8.01 -5.30
C GLY A 119 1.02 -6.93 -5.11
N LEU A 120 1.21 -6.08 -6.12
CA LEU A 120 2.11 -4.94 -6.04
C LEU A 120 1.31 -3.65 -5.99
N ALA A 121 1.43 -2.90 -4.90
CA ALA A 121 0.76 -1.61 -4.78
C ALA A 121 1.41 -0.58 -5.74
N VAL A 122 0.60 -0.02 -6.63
CA VAL A 122 1.00 1.01 -7.60
C VAL A 122 0.15 2.25 -7.38
N ALA A 123 0.81 3.38 -7.07
CA ALA A 123 0.15 4.66 -6.98
C ALA A 123 -0.30 5.14 -8.37
N VAL A 124 -1.54 5.61 -8.45
CA VAL A 124 -2.16 6.22 -9.62
C VAL A 124 -2.80 7.56 -9.22
N GLU A 125 -3.18 8.39 -10.18
CA GLU A 125 -3.70 9.74 -9.92
C GLU A 125 -4.89 9.74 -8.94
N ASP A 126 -5.83 8.82 -9.11
CA ASP A 126 -7.04 8.71 -8.28
C ASP A 126 -6.92 7.79 -7.06
N GLY A 127 -5.71 7.28 -6.73
CA GLY A 127 -5.55 6.40 -5.59
C GLY A 127 -4.47 5.33 -5.74
N LEU A 128 -4.80 4.10 -5.34
CA LEU A 128 -3.90 2.95 -5.35
C LEU A 128 -4.56 1.78 -6.07
N ILE A 129 -3.82 1.16 -6.99
CA ILE A 129 -4.22 -0.08 -7.65
C ILE A 129 -3.20 -1.17 -7.34
N VAL A 130 -3.67 -2.40 -7.17
CA VAL A 130 -2.83 -3.53 -6.76
C VAL A 130 -2.91 -4.65 -7.81
N PRO A 131 -2.14 -4.55 -8.92
CA PRO A 131 -2.02 -5.65 -9.88
C PRO A 131 -1.33 -6.85 -9.25
N SER A 132 -1.68 -8.05 -9.73
CA SER A 132 -1.22 -9.33 -9.20
C SER A 132 -0.18 -9.98 -10.11
N VAL A 133 1.03 -10.17 -9.61
CA VAL A 133 2.07 -11.01 -10.23
C VAL A 133 1.77 -12.46 -9.91
N LYS A 134 1.26 -13.20 -10.88
CA LYS A 134 0.87 -14.60 -10.71
C LYS A 134 2.08 -15.50 -10.63
N GLN A 135 2.01 -16.53 -9.75
CA GLN A 135 3.03 -17.57 -9.56
C GLN A 135 4.45 -16.99 -9.41
N ALA A 136 4.58 -15.95 -8.57
CA ALA A 136 5.83 -15.22 -8.40
C ALA A 136 7.01 -16.11 -7.94
N ASN A 137 6.73 -17.17 -7.18
CA ASN A 137 7.72 -18.17 -6.75
C ASN A 137 8.38 -18.89 -7.93
N LYS A 138 7.64 -19.16 -9.01
CA LYS A 138 8.13 -19.88 -10.21
C LYS A 138 8.90 -18.99 -11.17
N LYS A 139 8.76 -17.67 -11.08
CA LYS A 139 9.40 -16.71 -11.98
C LYS A 139 10.84 -16.41 -11.58
N GLY A 140 11.72 -16.27 -12.58
CA GLY A 140 13.07 -15.74 -12.40
C GLY A 140 13.07 -14.23 -12.21
N LEU A 141 14.20 -13.63 -11.78
CA LEU A 141 14.29 -12.18 -11.55
C LEU A 141 14.04 -11.36 -12.82
N ALA A 142 14.51 -11.82 -13.98
CA ALA A 142 14.27 -11.15 -15.26
C ALA A 142 12.76 -11.11 -15.57
N GLU A 143 12.08 -12.27 -15.51
CA GLU A 143 10.65 -12.36 -15.75
C GLU A 143 9.81 -11.59 -14.73
N LEU A 144 10.21 -11.60 -13.45
CA LEU A 144 9.57 -10.76 -12.42
C LEU A 144 9.72 -9.28 -12.73
N THR A 145 10.91 -8.86 -13.18
CA THR A 145 11.18 -7.46 -13.54
C THR A 145 10.28 -7.03 -14.70
N GLU A 146 10.24 -7.81 -15.77
CA GLU A 146 9.40 -7.52 -16.93
C GLU A 146 7.91 -7.48 -16.55
N THR A 147 7.44 -8.50 -15.81
CA THR A 147 6.04 -8.59 -15.37
C THR A 147 5.67 -7.40 -14.49
N SER A 148 6.46 -7.09 -13.47
CA SER A 148 6.20 -5.99 -12.53
C SER A 148 6.17 -4.63 -13.22
N LYS A 149 7.16 -4.36 -14.09
CA LYS A 149 7.24 -3.10 -14.83
C LYS A 149 6.09 -2.94 -15.82
N THR A 150 5.72 -4.02 -16.52
CA THR A 150 4.60 -4.03 -17.45
C THR A 150 3.27 -3.78 -16.73
N LEU A 151 3.02 -4.48 -15.61
CA LEU A 151 1.83 -4.26 -14.79
C LEU A 151 1.79 -2.85 -14.22
N GLY A 152 2.90 -2.34 -13.71
CA GLY A 152 3.01 -0.98 -13.19
C GLY A 152 2.75 0.09 -14.26
N LYS A 153 3.21 -0.12 -15.51
CA LYS A 153 2.92 0.76 -16.65
C LYS A 153 1.43 0.72 -16.99
N LYS A 154 0.86 -0.48 -17.14
CA LYS A 154 -0.59 -0.64 -17.40
C LYS A 154 -1.46 -0.02 -16.30
N ALA A 155 -1.05 -0.12 -15.03
CA ALA A 155 -1.75 0.51 -13.92
C ALA A 155 -1.82 2.03 -14.07
N ARG A 156 -0.69 2.70 -14.32
CA ARG A 156 -0.63 4.15 -14.54
C ARG A 156 -1.35 4.63 -15.79
N GLU A 157 -1.42 3.78 -16.83
CA GLU A 157 -2.14 4.08 -18.08
C GLU A 157 -3.62 3.66 -18.03
N ASN A 158 -4.11 3.17 -16.88
CA ASN A 158 -5.48 2.64 -16.70
C ASN A 158 -5.86 1.54 -17.73
N LYS A 159 -4.89 0.66 -18.06
CA LYS A 159 -5.01 -0.42 -19.05
C LYS A 159 -4.99 -1.82 -18.43
N LEU A 160 -5.07 -1.92 -17.11
CA LEU A 160 -5.13 -3.22 -16.45
C LEU A 160 -6.43 -3.94 -16.77
N LYS A 161 -6.31 -5.24 -17.03
CA LYS A 161 -7.48 -6.12 -17.18
C LYS A 161 -7.97 -6.56 -15.79
N PRO A 162 -9.27 -6.84 -15.61
CA PRO A 162 -9.79 -7.31 -14.33
C PRO A 162 -9.04 -8.53 -13.76
N VAL A 163 -8.64 -9.48 -14.61
CA VAL A 163 -7.87 -10.66 -14.22
C VAL A 163 -6.47 -10.34 -13.67
N GLU A 164 -5.88 -9.20 -14.09
CA GLU A 164 -4.58 -8.73 -13.61
C GLU A 164 -4.67 -8.07 -12.22
N MET A 165 -5.88 -7.72 -11.75
CA MET A 165 -6.14 -7.09 -10.45
C MET A 165 -6.69 -8.06 -9.40
N GLN A 166 -6.91 -9.33 -9.73
CA GLN A 166 -7.55 -10.31 -8.87
C GLN A 166 -6.61 -11.45 -8.47
N GLY A 167 -6.96 -12.15 -7.39
CA GLY A 167 -6.32 -13.39 -6.97
C GLY A 167 -4.89 -13.22 -6.45
N SER A 168 -4.53 -12.08 -5.87
CA SER A 168 -3.35 -11.92 -5.03
C SER A 168 -3.55 -12.70 -3.73
N THR A 169 -2.50 -13.41 -3.29
CA THR A 169 -2.51 -14.15 -2.03
C THR A 169 -1.70 -13.44 -0.95
N PHE A 170 -0.81 -12.54 -1.36
CA PHE A 170 0.01 -11.69 -0.50
C PHE A 170 0.24 -10.34 -1.19
N THR A 171 0.42 -9.26 -0.43
CA THR A 171 0.62 -7.92 -1.01
C THR A 171 1.91 -7.28 -0.52
N ILE A 172 2.62 -6.64 -1.44
CA ILE A 172 3.82 -5.84 -1.14
C ILE A 172 3.52 -4.39 -1.50
N THR A 173 3.71 -3.50 -0.52
CA THR A 173 3.65 -2.05 -0.71
C THR A 173 5.03 -1.46 -0.49
N ASN A 174 5.60 -0.80 -1.50
CA ASN A 174 6.87 -0.10 -1.39
C ASN A 174 6.61 1.40 -1.21
N LEU A 175 6.97 1.93 -0.04
CA LEU A 175 6.86 3.36 0.30
C LEU A 175 8.20 4.11 0.19
N GLY A 176 9.30 3.38 -0.04
CA GLY A 176 10.64 3.92 -0.22
C GLY A 176 10.90 4.26 -1.69
N MET A 177 10.70 5.50 -2.05
CA MET A 177 11.11 6.04 -3.35
C MET A 177 12.04 7.24 -3.14
#